data_553fc9f08c0d7302c398daa6c5d3e4e9
#
_entry.id   553fc9f08c0d7302c398daa6c5d3e4e9
#
_cell.length_a   1.000
_cell.length_b   1.000
_cell.length_c   1.000
_cell.angle_alpha   90.00
_cell.angle_beta   90.00
_cell.angle_gamma   90.00
#
_symmetry.space_group_name_H-M   'P 1'
#
loop_
_entity.id
_entity.type
_entity.pdbx_description
1 polymer ?
#
loop_
_entity_poly.entity_id
_entity_poly.type
_entity_poly.pdbx_seq_one_letter_code
_entity_poly.pdbx_strand_id
1 'polypeptide(L)' 'MTANKDLNRLKVVLVEKKRSSLWLSRQLGCAPTTVSKWCTNSSQPPLEMLMKTAKLLDVDLNDLVRFEELENSN' A
#
# COMPACT_ATOMS: atom_id res chain seq x y z
N MET A 1 -9.56 18.05 -10.16
CA MET A 1 -9.37 18.06 -9.39
C MET A 1 -8.59 17.18 -8.89
N THR A 2 -8.52 17.03 -7.85
CA THR A 2 -7.61 16.33 -7.46
C THR A 2 -7.71 14.97 -7.56
N ALA A 3 -6.84 14.33 -8.14
CA ALA A 3 -6.73 12.95 -8.14
C ALA A 3 -6.45 12.45 -6.77
N ASN A 4 -6.48 11.16 -6.60
CA ASN A 4 -6.11 10.55 -5.37
C ASN A 4 -4.67 10.86 -5.06
N LYS A 5 -4.38 11.08 -3.79
CA LYS A 5 -3.02 11.28 -3.36
C LYS A 5 -2.30 9.94 -3.27
N ASP A 6 -1.03 9.94 -3.56
CA ASP A 6 -0.21 8.76 -3.44
C ASP A 6 0.23 8.57 -1.99
N LEU A 7 -0.71 8.28 -1.13
CA LEU A 7 -0.44 8.20 0.30
C LEU A 7 0.35 6.97 0.70
N ASN A 8 0.26 5.90 -0.07
CA ASN A 8 1.03 4.70 0.24
C ASN A 8 2.04 4.41 -0.85
N ARG A 9 3.11 3.71 -0.47
CA ARG A 9 4.17 3.28 -1.37
C ARG A 9 4.11 1.78 -1.62
N LEU A 10 2.93 1.18 -1.52
CA LEU A 10 2.80 -0.26 -1.55
C LEU A 10 3.38 -0.87 -2.82
N LYS A 11 3.07 -0.27 -3.96
CA LYS A 11 3.56 -0.79 -5.23
C LYS A 11 5.08 -0.78 -5.29
N VAL A 12 5.69 0.32 -4.82
CA VAL A 12 7.15 0.44 -4.82
C VAL A 12 7.78 -0.63 -3.94
N VAL A 13 7.24 -0.82 -2.74
CA VAL A 13 7.79 -1.79 -1.81
C VAL A 13 7.62 -3.21 -2.34
N LEU A 14 6.48 -3.51 -2.95
CA LEU A 14 6.27 -4.83 -3.55
C LEU A 14 7.32 -5.09 -4.63
N VAL A 15 7.59 -4.11 -5.48
CA VAL A 15 8.60 -4.27 -6.52
C VAL A 15 9.98 -4.49 -5.90
N GLU A 16 10.32 -3.71 -4.88
CA GLU A 16 11.59 -3.86 -4.18
C GLU A 16 11.75 -5.25 -3.57
N LYS A 17 10.66 -5.81 -3.08
CA LYS A 17 10.68 -7.13 -2.45
C LYS A 17 10.43 -8.25 -3.45
N LYS A 18 10.26 -7.90 -4.73
CA LYS A 18 10.02 -8.86 -5.81
C LYS A 18 8.77 -9.68 -5.55
N ARG A 19 7.71 -9.01 -5.10
CA ARG A 19 6.42 -9.64 -4.85
C ARG A 19 5.36 -8.94 -5.69
N SER A 20 4.30 -9.68 -6.04
CA SER A 20 3.21 -9.12 -6.83
C SER A 20 2.03 -8.74 -5.94
N SER A 21 1.15 -7.89 -6.46
CA SER A 21 -0.07 -7.57 -5.75
C SER A 21 -0.97 -8.80 -5.62
N LEU A 22 -0.90 -9.71 -6.60
CA LEU A 22 -1.67 -10.96 -6.50
C LEU A 22 -1.18 -11.81 -5.33
N TRP A 23 0.13 -11.91 -5.17
CA TRP A 23 0.70 -12.62 -4.04
C TRP A 23 0.20 -12.02 -2.73
N LEU A 24 0.24 -10.69 -2.63
CA LEU A 24 -0.19 -10.01 -1.41
C LEU A 24 -1.67 -10.26 -1.13
N SER A 25 -2.50 -10.21 -2.17
CA SER A 25 -3.94 -10.44 -1.98
C SER A 25 -4.19 -11.83 -1.41
N ARG A 26 -3.44 -12.82 -1.86
CA ARG A 26 -3.58 -14.18 -1.35
C ARG A 26 -3.13 -14.28 0.10
N GLN A 27 -2.04 -13.60 0.44
CA GLN A 27 -1.56 -13.63 1.82
C GLN A 27 -2.51 -12.96 2.79
N LEU A 28 -3.18 -11.90 2.34
CA LEU A 28 -4.09 -11.15 3.19
C LEU A 28 -5.52 -11.66 3.14
N GLY A 29 -5.83 -12.56 2.21
CA GLY A 29 -7.19 -13.04 2.06
C GLY A 29 -8.13 -12.00 1.47
N CYS A 30 -7.60 -11.08 0.68
CA CYS A 30 -8.38 -10.02 0.04
C CYS A 30 -8.56 -10.33 -1.44
N ALA A 31 -9.56 -9.70 -2.05
CA ALA A 31 -9.73 -9.82 -3.49
C ALA A 31 -8.56 -9.13 -4.20
N PRO A 32 -8.08 -9.68 -5.33
CA PRO A 32 -6.99 -9.03 -6.06
C PRO A 32 -7.30 -7.61 -6.48
N THR A 33 -8.56 -7.31 -6.83
CA THR A 33 -8.96 -5.97 -7.22
C THR A 33 -8.82 -4.98 -6.06
N THR A 34 -9.05 -5.44 -4.83
CA THR A 34 -8.91 -4.60 -3.65
C THR A 34 -7.45 -4.17 -3.48
N VAL A 35 -6.53 -5.14 -3.55
CA VAL A 35 -5.11 -4.82 -3.40
C VAL A 35 -4.62 -3.96 -4.57
N SER A 36 -5.12 -4.22 -5.77
CA SER A 36 -4.76 -3.43 -6.93
C SER A 36 -5.13 -1.95 -6.73
N LYS A 37 -6.28 -1.69 -6.13
CA LYS A 37 -6.70 -0.31 -5.84
C LYS A 37 -5.79 0.34 -4.83
N TRP A 38 -5.29 -0.42 -3.85
CA TRP A 38 -4.32 0.11 -2.89
C TRP A 38 -3.02 0.47 -3.60
N CYS A 39 -2.57 -0.38 -4.53
CA CYS A 39 -1.32 -0.15 -5.25
C CYS A 39 -1.38 1.10 -6.13
N THR A 40 -2.55 1.43 -6.64
CA THR A 40 -2.73 2.61 -7.48
C THR A 40 -3.17 3.83 -6.67
N ASN A 41 -3.32 3.67 -5.35
CA ASN A 41 -3.79 4.72 -4.46
C ASN A 41 -5.22 5.18 -4.78
N SER A 42 -5.97 4.34 -5.47
CA SER A 42 -7.39 4.58 -5.72
C SER A 42 -8.18 4.44 -4.42
N SER A 43 -7.72 3.58 -3.53
CA SER A 43 -8.23 3.48 -2.17
C SER A 43 -7.06 3.12 -1.28
N GLN A 44 -7.24 3.23 0.02
CA GLN A 44 -6.16 2.96 0.95
C GLN A 44 -6.47 1.73 1.80
N PRO A 45 -5.46 0.94 2.16
CA PRO A 45 -5.71 -0.21 3.01
C PRO A 45 -6.10 0.23 4.42
N PRO A 46 -7.00 -0.52 5.07
CA PRO A 46 -7.27 -0.27 6.50
C PRO A 46 -6.00 -0.50 7.30
N LEU A 47 -5.94 0.10 8.48
CA LEU A 47 -4.74 0.01 9.31
C LEU A 47 -4.32 -1.42 9.57
N GLU A 48 -5.28 -2.31 9.86
CA GLU A 48 -4.95 -3.71 10.13
C GLU A 48 -4.27 -4.36 8.93
N MET A 49 -4.78 -4.09 7.73
CA MET A 49 -4.18 -4.65 6.52
C MET A 49 -2.81 -4.07 6.25
N LEU A 50 -2.65 -2.78 6.56
CA LEU A 50 -1.35 -2.13 6.40
C LEU A 50 -0.31 -2.74 7.34
N MET A 51 -0.71 -3.02 8.57
CA MET A 51 0.18 -3.64 9.54
C MET A 51 0.55 -5.07 9.13
N LYS A 52 -0.42 -5.83 8.65
CA LYS A 52 -0.15 -7.19 8.16
C LYS A 52 0.79 -7.17 6.97
N THR A 53 0.60 -6.20 6.08
CA THR A 53 1.47 -6.06 4.91
C THR A 53 2.90 -5.75 5.33
N ALA A 54 3.07 -4.86 6.29
CA ALA A 54 4.40 -4.52 6.79
C ALA A 54 5.11 -5.77 7.34
N LYS A 55 4.39 -6.60 8.07
CA LYS A 55 4.97 -7.83 8.60
C LYS A 55 5.33 -8.82 7.49
N LEU A 56 4.44 -8.97 6.52
CA LEU A 56 4.67 -9.90 5.41
C LEU A 56 5.87 -9.50 4.56
N LEU A 57 6.08 -8.20 4.39
CA LEU A 57 7.16 -7.70 3.57
C LEU A 57 8.42 -7.38 4.36
N ASP A 58 8.35 -7.53 5.69
CA ASP A 58 9.48 -7.28 6.59
C ASP A 58 9.97 -5.84 6.45
N VAL A 59 9.06 -4.91 6.54
CA VAL A 59 9.36 -3.47 6.50
C VAL A 59 8.58 -2.77 7.62
N ASP A 60 8.96 -1.52 7.90
CA ASP A 60 8.23 -0.72 8.86
C ASP A 60 7.03 -0.08 8.20
N LEU A 61 6.04 0.30 9.01
CA LEU A 61 4.89 1.03 8.48
C LEU A 61 5.32 2.32 7.79
N ASN A 62 6.37 2.97 8.31
CA ASN A 62 6.88 4.19 7.68
C ASN A 62 7.33 3.97 6.25
N ASP A 63 7.75 2.75 5.92
CA ASP A 63 8.19 2.44 4.56
C ASP A 63 7.02 2.31 3.59
N LEU A 64 5.81 2.16 4.13
CA LEU A 64 4.61 1.96 3.30
C LEU A 64 3.80 3.23 3.10
N VAL A 65 4.17 4.33 3.74
CA VAL A 65 3.37 5.55 3.68
C VAL A 65 4.23 6.74 3.23
N ARG A 66 3.54 7.78 2.74
CA ARG A 66 4.20 8.99 2.27
C ARG A 66 3.73 10.16 3.10
N PHE A 67 4.46 10.46 4.16
CA PHE A 67 4.11 11.58 5.03
C PHE A 67 4.19 12.92 4.30
N GLU A 68 5.06 13.02 3.32
CA GLU A 68 5.24 14.25 2.56
C GLU A 68 3.97 14.67 1.81
N GLU A 69 3.10 13.72 1.50
CA GLU A 69 1.85 14.06 0.83
C GLU A 69 0.92 14.85 1.75
N LEU A 70 0.98 14.58 3.03
CA LEU A 70 0.18 15.32 4.01
C LEU A 70 0.73 16.73 4.17
N GLU A 71 2.03 16.90 4.14
CA GLU A 71 2.64 18.20 4.25
C GLU A 71 2.26 19.11 3.09
N ASN A 72 2.09 18.52 1.93
CA ASN A 72 1.72 19.27 0.74
C ASN A 72 0.23 19.55 0.65
N SER A 73 -0.53 19.06 1.62
CA SER A 73 -1.97 19.19 1.57
C SER A 73 -2.52 20.49 2.12
N ASN A 74 -1.72 21.28 2.70
CA ASN A 74 -2.21 22.51 3.35
C ASN A 74 -2.57 23.56 2.33
#